data_8bb71f83b1e6a0b9ce49c119ca4a25a7
#
_entry.id   8bb71f83b1e6a0b9ce49c119ca4a25a7
#
_cell.length_a   1.000
_cell.length_b   1.000
_cell.length_c   1.000
_cell.angle_alpha   90.00
_cell.angle_beta   90.00
_cell.angle_gamma   90.00
#
_symmetry.space_group_name_H-M   'P 1'
#
loop_
_entity.id
_entity.type
_entity.pdbx_description
1 polymer ?
#
loop_
_entity_poly.entity_id
_entity_poly.type
_entity_poly.pdbx_seq_one_letter_code
_entity_poly.pdbx_strand_id
1 'polypeptide(L)'
;MKFKKKYIVVVDVGGTKTNIGYFSNGKLIKVLNFPTKKYGPDNIETISKILITPKKNISAICLSLTGLINSKGLWNPINRVTLGDFKDYPVIKILKKIFNIPVYALGDTQAAALGEMYYGSGKSLDSFFYLTISTGIGGSIIHKKNLFDGKVSDIGSIGHSVIKYNGRFCGCGKRGCLEAYSSGNALIKRNKIKKCQNTKDLLTIFKNNLQTKKIVNEAVSMIAQSIINVNVLILLFLF
;
A
#
# COMPACT_ATOMS: atom_id res chain seq x y z
N MET A 1 31.30 -2.57 -29.09
CA MET A 1 30.54 -1.69 -28.17
C MET A 1 29.81 -2.52 -27.14
N LYS A 2 30.25 -2.56 -25.88
CA LYS A 2 29.49 -3.24 -24.80
C LYS A 2 28.30 -2.33 -24.46
N PHE A 3 27.08 -2.72 -24.84
CA PHE A 3 25.86 -2.02 -24.40
C PHE A 3 25.84 -2.01 -22.88
N LYS A 4 25.97 -0.85 -22.28
CA LYS A 4 25.80 -0.71 -20.81
C LYS A 4 24.37 -1.12 -20.45
N LYS A 5 24.25 -2.12 -19.58
CA LYS A 5 22.98 -2.67 -19.10
C LYS A 5 22.11 -1.54 -18.53
N LYS A 6 20.94 -1.28 -19.12
CA LYS A 6 19.98 -0.30 -18.62
C LYS A 6 19.08 -0.96 -17.57
N TYR A 7 18.75 -0.23 -16.51
CA TYR A 7 17.90 -0.71 -15.42
C TYR A 7 16.63 0.15 -15.29
N ILE A 8 15.51 -0.51 -15.08
CA ILE A 8 14.33 0.11 -14.47
C ILE A 8 14.45 -0.16 -12.97
N VAL A 9 14.37 0.88 -12.16
CA VAL A 9 14.38 0.77 -10.71
C VAL A 9 12.95 0.87 -10.22
N VAL A 10 12.53 -0.14 -9.45
CA VAL A 10 11.23 -0.15 -8.77
C VAL A 10 11.49 -0.01 -7.28
N VAL A 11 10.81 0.94 -6.65
CA VAL A 11 10.90 1.20 -5.22
C VAL A 11 9.53 0.99 -4.60
N ASP A 12 9.47 0.17 -3.54
CA ASP A 12 8.27 -0.06 -2.75
C ASP A 12 8.51 0.49 -1.33
N VAL A 13 7.86 1.60 -1.00
CA VAL A 13 7.90 2.22 0.33
C VAL A 13 6.68 1.75 1.11
N GLY A 14 6.81 0.62 1.78
CA GLY A 14 5.78 0.08 2.67
C GLY A 14 5.80 0.75 4.05
N GLY A 15 4.83 0.42 4.90
CA GLY A 15 4.72 1.00 6.24
C GLY A 15 5.85 0.64 7.21
N THR A 16 6.58 -0.46 6.98
CA THR A 16 7.64 -0.97 7.86
C THR A 16 8.96 -1.21 7.15
N LYS A 17 8.93 -1.50 5.86
CA LYS A 17 10.08 -1.87 5.05
C LYS A 17 10.01 -1.20 3.69
N THR A 18 11.14 -0.69 3.24
CA THR A 18 11.33 -0.16 1.89
C THR A 18 12.19 -1.14 1.09
N ASN A 19 11.74 -1.48 -0.11
CA ASN A 19 12.43 -2.36 -1.04
C ASN A 19 12.83 -1.58 -2.30
N ILE A 20 14.03 -1.86 -2.85
CA ILE A 20 14.50 -1.32 -4.13
C ILE A 20 14.87 -2.48 -5.02
N GLY A 21 14.12 -2.69 -6.10
CA GLY A 21 14.38 -3.71 -7.12
C GLY A 21 15.00 -3.10 -8.36
N TYR A 22 16.03 -3.76 -8.91
CA TYR A 22 16.65 -3.40 -10.18
C TYR A 22 16.26 -4.43 -11.23
N PHE A 23 15.55 -3.97 -12.25
CA PHE A 23 15.12 -4.80 -13.37
C PHE A 23 15.92 -4.51 -14.63
N SER A 24 16.24 -5.56 -15.40
CA SER A 24 16.84 -5.44 -16.72
C SER A 24 16.25 -6.54 -17.61
N ASN A 25 15.78 -6.15 -18.80
CA ASN A 25 15.11 -7.06 -19.74
C ASN A 25 13.97 -7.87 -19.08
N GLY A 26 13.13 -7.20 -18.29
CA GLY A 26 12.00 -7.82 -17.59
C GLY A 26 12.35 -8.72 -16.41
N LYS A 27 13.64 -8.92 -16.09
CA LYS A 27 14.09 -9.77 -14.98
C LYS A 27 14.55 -8.94 -13.79
N LEU A 28 14.16 -9.36 -12.60
CA LEU A 28 14.67 -8.81 -11.34
C LEU A 28 16.13 -9.25 -11.14
N ILE A 29 17.06 -8.30 -11.13
CA ILE A 29 18.50 -8.57 -11.06
C ILE A 29 19.02 -8.44 -9.63
N LYS A 30 18.51 -7.48 -8.86
CA LYS A 30 18.98 -7.19 -7.50
C LYS A 30 17.84 -6.57 -6.69
N VAL A 31 17.78 -6.93 -5.42
CA VAL A 31 16.93 -6.29 -4.42
C VAL A 31 17.79 -5.75 -3.30
N LEU A 32 17.51 -4.54 -2.88
CA LEU A 32 18.00 -3.94 -1.63
C LEU A 32 16.78 -3.66 -0.76
N ASN A 33 16.95 -3.70 0.55
CA ASN A 33 15.90 -3.33 1.48
C ASN A 33 16.45 -2.68 2.73
N PHE A 34 15.62 -1.85 3.35
CA PHE A 34 15.92 -1.20 4.63
C PHE A 34 14.61 -0.90 5.39
N PRO A 35 14.67 -0.70 6.72
CA PRO A 35 13.51 -0.26 7.49
C PRO A 35 12.98 1.08 6.97
N THR A 36 11.66 1.18 6.79
CA THR A 36 11.03 2.45 6.41
C THR A 36 11.14 3.45 7.55
N LYS A 37 11.60 4.65 7.24
CA LYS A 37 11.67 5.77 8.20
C LYS A 37 10.27 6.30 8.49
N LYS A 38 10.05 6.75 9.72
CA LYS A 38 8.75 7.26 10.19
C LYS A 38 8.30 8.55 9.51
N TYR A 39 9.19 9.30 8.87
CA TYR A 39 8.86 10.45 8.08
C TYR A 39 9.04 10.12 6.58
N GLY A 40 7.94 10.20 5.83
CA GLY A 40 7.91 9.75 4.43
C GLY A 40 8.99 10.37 3.55
N PRO A 41 9.18 11.70 3.54
CA PRO A 41 10.22 12.38 2.77
C PRO A 41 11.64 11.87 3.02
N ASP A 42 11.98 11.46 4.25
CA ASP A 42 13.31 10.93 4.59
C ASP A 42 13.63 9.62 3.87
N ASN A 43 12.60 8.84 3.50
CA ASN A 43 12.79 7.64 2.70
C ASN A 43 13.22 8.02 1.29
N ILE A 44 12.66 9.07 0.71
CA ILE A 44 13.00 9.55 -0.64
C ILE A 44 14.45 10.07 -0.67
N GLU A 45 14.88 10.75 0.38
CA GLU A 45 16.29 11.16 0.51
C GLU A 45 17.24 9.95 0.57
N THR A 46 16.89 8.94 1.37
CA THR A 46 17.67 7.69 1.48
C THR A 46 17.73 6.94 0.15
N ILE A 47 16.58 6.80 -0.54
CA ILE A 47 16.49 6.19 -1.86
C ILE A 47 17.37 6.94 -2.85
N SER A 48 17.31 8.27 -2.85
CA SER A 48 18.13 9.11 -3.74
C SER A 48 19.62 8.85 -3.52
N LYS A 49 20.09 8.83 -2.28
CA LYS A 49 21.49 8.52 -1.94
C LYS A 49 21.91 7.13 -2.41
N ILE A 50 21.07 6.11 -2.24
CA ILE A 50 21.34 4.74 -2.69
C ILE A 50 21.42 4.65 -4.22
N LEU A 51 20.57 5.37 -4.94
CA LEU A 51 20.51 5.31 -6.40
C LEU A 51 21.60 6.12 -7.09
N ILE A 52 22.11 7.17 -6.45
CA ILE A 52 23.26 7.96 -6.97
C ILE A 52 24.57 7.16 -6.89
N THR A 53 24.72 6.28 -5.92
CA THR A 53 25.96 5.54 -5.66
C THR A 53 25.78 4.03 -5.84
N PRO A 54 26.42 3.37 -6.80
CA PRO A 54 27.24 3.81 -7.92
C PRO A 54 26.38 4.32 -9.10
N LYS A 55 26.89 5.20 -9.94
CA LYS A 55 26.20 5.71 -11.17
C LYS A 55 25.79 4.53 -12.07
N LYS A 56 24.61 3.97 -11.84
CA LYS A 56 24.04 2.92 -12.67
C LYS A 56 23.26 3.54 -13.83
N ASN A 57 23.24 2.86 -14.96
CA ASN A 57 22.43 3.22 -16.10
C ASN A 57 20.94 2.99 -15.78
N ILE A 58 20.33 3.89 -15.02
CA ILE A 58 18.90 3.86 -14.71
C ILE A 58 18.16 4.55 -15.84
N SER A 59 17.18 3.86 -16.43
CA SER A 59 16.34 4.40 -17.51
C SER A 59 15.01 4.95 -17.02
N ALA A 60 14.50 4.45 -15.90
CA ALA A 60 13.29 4.93 -15.25
C ALA A 60 13.27 4.54 -13.77
N ILE A 61 12.53 5.31 -12.95
CA ILE A 61 12.21 4.99 -11.56
C ILE A 61 10.70 4.87 -11.44
N CYS A 62 10.23 3.75 -10.87
CA CYS A 62 8.83 3.50 -10.56
C CYS A 62 8.68 3.36 -9.05
N LEU A 63 7.75 4.10 -8.46
CA LEU A 63 7.50 4.12 -7.02
C LEU A 63 6.14 3.50 -6.70
N SER A 64 6.11 2.60 -5.75
CA SER A 64 4.95 2.13 -5.01
C SER A 64 5.04 2.75 -3.61
N LEU A 65 4.08 3.58 -3.22
CA LEU A 65 4.17 4.37 -2.00
C LEU A 65 2.94 4.12 -1.12
N THR A 66 3.17 3.76 0.14
CA THR A 66 2.08 3.76 1.13
C THR A 66 1.52 5.18 1.25
N GLY A 67 0.21 5.34 1.04
CA GLY A 67 -0.47 6.62 1.01
C GLY A 67 -1.09 6.94 -0.36
N LEU A 68 -1.34 8.21 -0.61
CA LEU A 68 -2.03 8.69 -1.80
C LEU A 68 -1.08 9.45 -2.72
N ILE A 69 -1.14 9.14 -4.01
CA ILE A 69 -0.49 9.92 -5.07
C ILE A 69 -1.60 10.56 -5.91
N ASN A 70 -1.68 11.88 -5.92
CA ASN A 70 -2.68 12.56 -6.74
C ASN A 70 -2.20 12.71 -8.21
N SER A 71 -3.10 13.17 -9.08
CA SER A 71 -2.84 13.36 -10.52
C SER A 71 -1.69 14.33 -10.82
N LYS A 72 -1.30 15.19 -9.87
CA LYS A 72 -0.14 16.08 -9.97
C LYS A 72 1.16 15.42 -9.51
N GLY A 73 1.12 14.15 -9.10
CA GLY A 73 2.29 13.41 -8.59
C GLY A 73 2.73 13.86 -7.19
N LEU A 74 1.79 14.39 -6.40
CA LEU A 74 2.04 14.81 -5.02
C LEU A 74 1.67 13.67 -4.08
N TRP A 75 2.57 13.35 -3.16
CA TRP A 75 2.43 12.27 -2.19
C TRP A 75 1.89 12.80 -0.86
N ASN A 76 0.88 12.10 -0.33
CA ASN A 76 0.23 12.40 0.94
C ASN A 76 0.08 11.14 1.79
N PRO A 77 0.38 11.13 3.08
CA PRO A 77 0.12 10.00 3.96
C PRO A 77 -1.38 9.90 4.26
N ILE A 78 -1.94 8.69 4.24
CA ILE A 78 -3.27 8.44 4.79
C ILE A 78 -3.16 8.25 6.31
N ASN A 79 -2.23 7.41 6.73
CA ASN A 79 -1.98 7.13 8.13
C ASN A 79 -0.71 7.87 8.60
N ARG A 80 -0.92 8.97 9.30
CA ARG A 80 0.16 9.84 9.82
C ARG A 80 1.04 9.16 10.86
N VAL A 81 0.54 8.12 11.52
CA VAL A 81 1.33 7.33 12.50
C VAL A 81 2.42 6.52 11.81
N THR A 82 2.19 6.11 10.56
CA THR A 82 3.12 5.25 9.80
C THR A 82 4.24 6.05 9.14
N LEU A 83 3.90 7.16 8.49
CA LEU A 83 4.83 7.93 7.64
C LEU A 83 5.00 9.39 8.07
N GLY A 84 4.49 9.77 9.26
CA GLY A 84 4.51 11.15 9.73
C GLY A 84 3.45 12.03 9.09
N ASP A 85 3.46 13.30 9.46
CA ASP A 85 2.54 14.31 8.94
C ASP A 85 3.26 15.18 7.91
N PHE A 86 2.90 15.01 6.64
CA PHE A 86 3.34 15.85 5.54
C PHE A 86 2.20 16.01 4.53
N LYS A 87 2.26 17.04 3.71
CA LYS A 87 1.24 17.32 2.72
C LYS A 87 1.88 17.70 1.40
N ASP A 88 1.28 17.20 0.32
CA ASP A 88 1.60 17.57 -1.07
C ASP A 88 3.10 17.48 -1.40
N TYR A 89 3.77 16.40 -0.90
CA TYR A 89 5.19 16.21 -1.15
C TYR A 89 5.45 15.86 -2.63
N PRO A 90 6.23 16.67 -3.37
CA PRO A 90 6.35 16.55 -4.81
C PRO A 90 7.38 15.49 -5.21
N VAL A 91 7.16 14.24 -4.81
CA VAL A 91 8.11 13.11 -4.94
C VAL A 91 8.61 12.91 -6.38
N ILE A 92 7.69 12.94 -7.37
CA ILE A 92 8.03 12.77 -8.78
C ILE A 92 8.94 13.92 -9.27
N LYS A 93 8.58 15.17 -8.93
CA LYS A 93 9.36 16.35 -9.32
C LYS A 93 10.77 16.31 -8.74
N ILE A 94 10.91 15.94 -7.47
CA ILE A 94 12.19 15.84 -6.77
C ILE A 94 13.09 14.82 -7.46
N LEU A 95 12.61 13.59 -7.67
CA LEU A 95 13.41 12.53 -8.29
C LEU A 95 13.72 12.80 -9.76
N LYS A 96 12.77 13.39 -10.52
CA LYS A 96 13.05 13.85 -11.89
C LYS A 96 14.17 14.88 -11.93
N LYS A 97 14.20 15.84 -10.97
CA LYS A 97 15.26 16.85 -10.89
C LYS A 97 16.63 16.24 -10.58
N ILE A 98 16.68 15.20 -9.68
CA ILE A 98 17.94 14.57 -9.26
C ILE A 98 18.52 13.67 -10.37
N PHE A 99 17.67 12.86 -11.03
CA PHE A 99 18.13 11.80 -11.92
C PHE A 99 18.02 12.16 -13.41
N ASN A 100 17.23 13.16 -13.77
CA ASN A 100 16.94 13.58 -15.16
C ASN A 100 16.44 12.40 -16.04
N ILE A 101 15.55 11.56 -15.50
CA ILE A 101 14.95 10.39 -16.15
C ILE A 101 13.45 10.34 -15.85
N PRO A 102 12.65 9.54 -16.59
CA PRO A 102 11.26 9.30 -16.26
C PRO A 102 11.08 8.75 -14.84
N VAL A 103 10.14 9.31 -14.10
CA VAL A 103 9.74 8.86 -12.75
C VAL A 103 8.22 8.73 -12.72
N TYR A 104 7.74 7.59 -12.23
CA TYR A 104 6.34 7.25 -12.06
C TYR A 104 6.08 6.90 -10.59
N ALA A 105 4.90 7.20 -10.09
CA ALA A 105 4.50 6.84 -8.72
C ALA A 105 3.02 6.46 -8.68
N LEU A 106 2.73 5.44 -7.89
CA LEU A 106 1.38 4.96 -7.57
C LEU A 106 1.28 4.70 -6.07
N GLY A 107 0.05 4.66 -5.55
CA GLY A 107 -0.21 4.06 -4.25
C GLY A 107 0.14 2.57 -4.26
N ASP A 108 0.53 2.03 -3.12
CA ASP A 108 0.95 0.63 -2.96
C ASP A 108 -0.16 -0.36 -3.39
N THR A 109 -1.42 -0.10 -3.04
CA THR A 109 -2.56 -0.92 -3.45
C THR A 109 -2.86 -0.83 -4.94
N GLN A 110 -2.63 0.34 -5.56
CA GLN A 110 -2.79 0.54 -7.00
C GLN A 110 -1.72 -0.25 -7.76
N ALA A 111 -0.46 -0.16 -7.32
CA ALA A 111 0.63 -0.92 -7.91
C ALA A 111 0.41 -2.44 -7.78
N ALA A 112 -0.09 -2.90 -6.63
CA ALA A 112 -0.42 -4.30 -6.40
C ALA A 112 -1.59 -4.77 -7.28
N ALA A 113 -2.66 -3.99 -7.41
CA ALA A 113 -3.79 -4.31 -8.30
C ALA A 113 -3.36 -4.45 -9.76
N LEU A 114 -2.49 -3.57 -10.25
CA LEU A 114 -1.89 -3.70 -11.58
C LEU A 114 -1.02 -4.96 -11.69
N GLY A 115 -0.27 -5.29 -10.64
CA GLY A 115 0.50 -6.54 -10.57
C GLY A 115 -0.39 -7.77 -10.73
N GLU A 116 -1.52 -7.82 -10.02
CA GLU A 116 -2.51 -8.90 -10.16
C GLU A 116 -3.15 -8.94 -11.55
N MET A 117 -3.43 -7.77 -12.14
CA MET A 117 -4.00 -7.68 -13.48
C MET A 117 -3.07 -8.21 -14.56
N TYR A 118 -1.77 -7.93 -14.48
CA TYR A 118 -0.83 -8.32 -15.52
C TYR A 118 -0.21 -9.70 -15.28
N TYR A 119 0.02 -10.10 -14.04
CA TYR A 119 0.84 -11.26 -13.69
C TYR A 119 0.17 -12.24 -12.72
N GLY A 120 -0.91 -11.84 -12.04
CA GLY A 120 -1.57 -12.62 -10.99
C GLY A 120 -2.96 -13.14 -11.37
N SER A 121 -3.80 -13.25 -10.36
CA SER A 121 -5.16 -13.81 -10.43
C SER A 121 -6.13 -12.96 -11.24
N GLY A 122 -5.85 -11.67 -11.43
CA GLY A 122 -6.66 -10.73 -12.20
C GLY A 122 -6.48 -10.81 -13.74
N LYS A 123 -5.58 -11.65 -14.26
CA LYS A 123 -5.24 -11.69 -15.70
C LYS A 123 -6.43 -11.94 -16.61
N SER A 124 -7.34 -12.84 -16.22
CA SER A 124 -8.53 -13.21 -17.00
C SER A 124 -9.75 -12.31 -16.72
N LEU A 125 -9.67 -11.40 -15.75
CA LEU A 125 -10.78 -10.56 -15.32
C LEU A 125 -10.69 -9.19 -15.98
N ASP A 126 -11.77 -8.69 -16.54
CA ASP A 126 -11.84 -7.32 -17.06
C ASP A 126 -11.96 -6.29 -15.95
N SER A 127 -12.65 -6.65 -14.88
CA SER A 127 -12.87 -5.78 -13.73
C SER A 127 -12.79 -6.58 -12.44
N PHE A 128 -12.15 -6.03 -11.42
CA PHE A 128 -12.08 -6.62 -10.08
C PHE A 128 -11.72 -5.59 -9.03
N PHE A 129 -12.01 -5.92 -7.79
CA PHE A 129 -11.56 -5.18 -6.62
C PHE A 129 -10.37 -5.93 -5.99
N TYR A 130 -9.24 -5.24 -5.87
CA TYR A 130 -8.08 -5.73 -5.11
C TYR A 130 -8.23 -5.33 -3.65
N LEU A 131 -8.12 -6.28 -2.75
CA LEU A 131 -8.15 -6.07 -1.30
C LEU A 131 -6.86 -6.62 -0.68
N THR A 132 -6.20 -5.82 0.13
CA THR A 132 -5.07 -6.26 0.95
C THR A 132 -5.36 -6.05 2.43
N ILE A 133 -5.05 -7.10 3.23
CA ILE A 133 -5.15 -7.10 4.69
C ILE A 133 -3.77 -7.44 5.23
N SER A 134 -3.09 -6.44 5.78
CA SER A 134 -1.72 -6.54 6.27
C SER A 134 -1.57 -5.70 7.54
N THR A 135 -0.49 -4.94 7.68
CA THR A 135 -0.31 -3.93 8.73
C THR A 135 -1.51 -2.98 8.81
N GLY A 136 -1.99 -2.51 7.64
CA GLY A 136 -3.24 -1.78 7.43
C GLY A 136 -4.23 -2.59 6.57
N ILE A 137 -5.26 -1.91 6.07
CA ILE A 137 -6.21 -2.44 5.08
C ILE A 137 -6.31 -1.44 3.94
N GLY A 138 -6.08 -1.92 2.73
CA GLY A 138 -6.18 -1.12 1.53
C GLY A 138 -6.91 -1.85 0.40
N GLY A 139 -7.19 -1.14 -0.68
CA GLY A 139 -7.79 -1.72 -1.87
C GLY A 139 -7.66 -0.81 -3.07
N SER A 140 -7.93 -1.35 -4.23
CA SER A 140 -7.95 -0.64 -5.52
C SER A 140 -8.91 -1.32 -6.48
N ILE A 141 -9.44 -0.56 -7.41
CA ILE A 141 -10.39 -1.03 -8.41
C ILE A 141 -9.70 -1.09 -9.77
N ILE A 142 -9.82 -2.23 -10.43
CA ILE A 142 -9.55 -2.36 -11.87
C ILE A 142 -10.91 -2.41 -12.58
N HIS A 143 -11.11 -1.58 -13.59
CA HIS A 143 -12.31 -1.55 -14.42
C HIS A 143 -11.93 -1.53 -15.90
N LYS A 144 -12.47 -2.47 -16.68
CA LYS A 144 -12.18 -2.63 -18.12
C LYS A 144 -10.66 -2.62 -18.39
N LYS A 145 -9.91 -3.44 -17.64
CA LYS A 145 -8.44 -3.55 -17.72
C LYS A 145 -7.68 -2.24 -17.44
N ASN A 146 -8.28 -1.29 -16.78
CA ASN A 146 -7.62 -0.05 -16.37
C ASN A 146 -7.74 0.15 -14.86
N LEU A 147 -6.74 0.77 -14.29
CA LEU A 147 -6.84 1.24 -12.91
C LEU A 147 -7.94 2.31 -12.87
N PHE A 148 -8.94 2.08 -12.02
CA PHE A 148 -9.99 3.06 -11.80
C PHE A 148 -9.45 4.15 -10.87
N ASP A 149 -8.85 5.16 -11.50
CA ASP A 149 -8.24 6.30 -10.83
C ASP A 149 -9.16 7.49 -11.00
N GLY A 150 -9.89 7.83 -9.95
CA GLY A 150 -10.75 9.00 -9.93
C GLY A 150 -9.96 10.30 -9.81
N LYS A 151 -10.64 11.45 -9.89
CA LYS A 151 -10.04 12.76 -9.60
C LYS A 151 -9.45 12.84 -8.17
N VAL A 152 -9.84 11.92 -7.31
CA VAL A 152 -9.40 11.79 -5.90
C VAL A 152 -8.70 10.45 -5.75
N SER A 153 -7.45 10.46 -5.38
CA SER A 153 -6.55 9.29 -5.35
C SER A 153 -6.87 8.23 -4.28
N ASP A 154 -7.94 8.38 -3.51
CA ASP A 154 -8.34 7.45 -2.44
C ASP A 154 -9.49 6.51 -2.82
N ILE A 155 -9.84 6.42 -4.11
CA ILE A 155 -10.81 5.44 -4.61
C ILE A 155 -10.29 4.03 -4.33
N GLY A 156 -11.16 3.22 -3.72
CA GLY A 156 -10.82 1.86 -3.31
C GLY A 156 -10.19 1.73 -1.92
N SER A 157 -9.93 2.83 -1.20
CA SER A 157 -9.40 2.82 0.17
C SER A 157 -10.38 2.26 1.20
N ILE A 158 -10.83 1.01 1.00
CA ILE A 158 -11.86 0.32 1.80
C ILE A 158 -11.54 0.30 3.29
N GLY A 159 -10.26 0.26 3.67
CA GLY A 159 -9.83 0.29 5.07
C GLY A 159 -10.30 1.52 5.82
N HIS A 160 -10.60 2.62 5.11
CA HIS A 160 -11.07 3.88 5.67
C HIS A 160 -12.57 4.13 5.50
N SER A 161 -13.32 3.14 5.01
CA SER A 161 -14.78 3.12 5.10
C SER A 161 -15.22 2.98 6.56
N VAL A 162 -16.22 3.77 6.96
CA VAL A 162 -16.77 3.71 8.32
C VAL A 162 -17.71 2.51 8.44
N ILE A 163 -17.26 1.48 9.16
CA ILE A 163 -18.02 0.27 9.40
C ILE A 163 -18.77 0.30 10.74
N LYS A 164 -18.37 1.18 11.63
CA LYS A 164 -18.99 1.36 12.94
C LYS A 164 -19.06 2.83 13.33
N TYR A 165 -20.26 3.41 13.29
CA TYR A 165 -20.48 4.81 13.68
C TYR A 165 -19.96 5.07 15.10
N ASN A 166 -19.30 6.22 15.31
CA ASN A 166 -18.65 6.61 16.57
C ASN A 166 -17.70 5.55 17.18
N GLY A 167 -17.16 4.69 16.33
CA GLY A 167 -16.29 3.61 16.76
C GLY A 167 -14.86 4.05 17.12
N ARG A 168 -13.91 3.11 16.99
CA ARG A 168 -12.50 3.32 17.32
C ARG A 168 -11.89 4.41 16.47
N PHE A 169 -10.96 5.16 17.06
CA PHE A 169 -10.17 6.15 16.34
C PHE A 169 -9.25 5.46 15.32
N CYS A 170 -9.22 5.99 14.11
CA CYS A 170 -8.36 5.54 13.02
C CYS A 170 -7.19 6.51 12.80
N GLY A 171 -6.04 6.00 12.36
CA GLY A 171 -4.86 6.80 12.03
C GLY A 171 -5.08 7.83 10.90
N CYS A 172 -6.16 7.69 10.13
CA CYS A 172 -6.58 8.69 9.13
C CYS A 172 -7.33 9.90 9.70
N GLY A 173 -7.54 9.96 11.02
CA GLY A 173 -8.27 11.03 11.71
C GLY A 173 -9.77 10.80 11.88
N LYS A 174 -10.36 9.79 11.21
CA LYS A 174 -11.78 9.43 11.36
C LYS A 174 -12.00 8.43 12.49
N ARG A 175 -13.27 8.19 12.84
CA ARG A 175 -13.68 7.12 13.76
C ARG A 175 -14.45 6.04 13.03
N GLY A 176 -14.29 4.79 13.48
CA GLY A 176 -15.09 3.65 13.01
C GLY A 176 -14.64 3.00 11.71
N CYS A 177 -13.47 3.37 11.18
CA CYS A 177 -12.92 2.78 9.95
C CYS A 177 -12.68 1.28 10.11
N LEU A 178 -12.86 0.50 9.04
CA LEU A 178 -12.57 -0.93 8.99
C LEU A 178 -11.14 -1.25 9.48
N GLU A 179 -10.15 -0.47 9.05
CA GLU A 179 -8.75 -0.64 9.44
C GLU A 179 -8.55 -0.59 10.95
N ALA A 180 -9.30 0.26 11.69
CA ALA A 180 -9.19 0.39 13.13
C ALA A 180 -9.70 -0.84 13.90
N TYR A 181 -10.34 -1.78 13.22
CA TYR A 181 -10.86 -3.04 13.80
C TYR A 181 -10.17 -4.27 13.27
N SER A 182 -9.84 -4.31 11.98
CA SER A 182 -9.57 -5.55 11.25
C SER A 182 -8.17 -5.61 10.64
N SER A 183 -7.36 -4.54 10.71
CA SER A 183 -5.96 -4.59 10.28
C SER A 183 -5.09 -5.38 11.26
N GLY A 184 -3.92 -5.83 10.80
CA GLY A 184 -2.95 -6.50 11.65
C GLY A 184 -2.57 -5.66 12.88
N ASN A 185 -2.31 -4.37 12.70
CA ASN A 185 -2.05 -3.43 13.79
C ASN A 185 -3.25 -3.30 14.75
N ALA A 186 -4.46 -3.27 14.23
CA ALA A 186 -5.66 -3.18 15.05
C ALA A 186 -5.87 -4.45 15.88
N LEU A 187 -5.65 -5.63 15.29
CA LEU A 187 -5.75 -6.91 16.00
C LEU A 187 -4.77 -6.98 17.17
N ILE A 188 -3.51 -6.58 16.96
CA ILE A 188 -2.49 -6.57 18.02
C ILE A 188 -2.84 -5.54 19.11
N LYS A 189 -3.25 -4.32 18.76
CA LYS A 189 -3.66 -3.29 19.74
C LYS A 189 -4.89 -3.69 20.56
N ARG A 190 -5.79 -4.48 19.98
CA ARG A 190 -7.00 -4.98 20.65
C ARG A 190 -6.73 -6.18 21.56
N ASN A 191 -5.67 -6.91 21.25
CA ASN A 191 -5.28 -8.08 22.02
C ASN A 191 -4.50 -7.64 23.28
N LYS A 192 -5.01 -8.02 24.46
CA LYS A 192 -4.39 -7.71 25.76
C LYS A 192 -3.36 -8.75 26.20
N ILE A 193 -3.08 -9.77 25.38
CA ILE A 193 -2.14 -10.83 25.72
C ILE A 193 -0.73 -10.39 25.44
N LYS A 194 0.07 -10.15 26.50
CA LYS A 194 1.44 -9.63 26.42
C LYS A 194 2.40 -10.44 25.54
N LYS A 195 2.14 -11.75 25.33
CA LYS A 195 2.97 -12.65 24.51
C LYS A 195 2.75 -12.49 23.00
N CYS A 196 1.73 -11.78 22.54
CA CYS A 196 1.45 -11.59 21.11
C CYS A 196 2.06 -10.26 20.63
N GLN A 197 3.18 -10.35 19.94
CA GLN A 197 3.89 -9.20 19.38
C GLN A 197 3.50 -8.90 17.93
N ASN A 198 2.95 -9.88 17.22
CA ASN A 198 2.54 -9.77 15.83
C ASN A 198 1.27 -10.59 15.54
N THR A 199 0.70 -10.43 14.36
CA THR A 199 -0.53 -11.11 13.95
C THR A 199 -0.36 -12.63 13.87
N LYS A 200 0.83 -13.12 13.52
CA LYS A 200 1.12 -14.56 13.48
C LYS A 200 0.99 -15.19 14.86
N ASP A 201 1.58 -14.57 15.88
CA ASP A 201 1.46 -15.03 17.27
C ASP A 201 -0.01 -15.06 17.71
N LEU A 202 -0.77 -14.01 17.34
CA LEU A 202 -2.20 -13.93 17.66
C LEU A 202 -3.00 -15.09 17.03
N LEU A 203 -2.73 -15.41 15.77
CA LEU A 203 -3.40 -16.51 15.06
C LEU A 203 -3.00 -17.88 15.62
N THR A 204 -1.80 -18.05 16.16
CA THR A 204 -1.36 -19.29 16.79
C THR A 204 -2.20 -19.62 18.02
N ILE A 205 -2.56 -18.63 18.81
CA ILE A 205 -3.36 -18.82 20.04
C ILE A 205 -4.88 -18.71 19.80
N PHE A 206 -5.29 -18.35 18.58
CA PHE A 206 -6.69 -18.13 18.22
C PHE A 206 -7.63 -19.28 18.63
N LYS A 207 -7.23 -20.53 18.41
CA LYS A 207 -8.06 -21.70 18.69
C LYS A 207 -8.31 -21.90 20.19
N ASN A 208 -7.35 -21.55 21.04
CA ASN A 208 -7.34 -21.89 22.47
C ASN A 208 -7.57 -20.68 23.39
N ASN A 209 -7.79 -19.48 22.83
CA ASN A 209 -8.01 -18.27 23.61
C ASN A 209 -9.31 -17.57 23.24
N LEU A 210 -10.27 -17.55 24.14
CA LEU A 210 -11.61 -17.02 23.91
C LEU A 210 -11.60 -15.53 23.53
N GLN A 211 -10.75 -14.72 24.16
CA GLN A 211 -10.64 -13.29 23.88
C GLN A 211 -10.09 -13.06 22.44
N THR A 212 -9.04 -13.78 22.07
CA THR A 212 -8.48 -13.73 20.72
C THR A 212 -9.51 -14.16 19.69
N LYS A 213 -10.23 -15.26 19.96
CA LYS A 213 -11.31 -15.75 19.09
C LYS A 213 -12.39 -14.70 18.85
N LYS A 214 -12.83 -14.00 19.91
CA LYS A 214 -13.81 -12.91 19.81
C LYS A 214 -13.29 -11.75 18.92
N ILE A 215 -12.05 -11.32 19.13
CA ILE A 215 -11.43 -10.21 18.38
C ILE A 215 -11.30 -10.56 16.89
N VAL A 216 -10.83 -11.76 16.58
CA VAL A 216 -10.63 -12.21 15.19
C VAL A 216 -11.97 -12.41 14.49
N ASN A 217 -12.95 -13.04 15.14
CA ASN A 217 -14.27 -13.24 14.54
C ASN A 217 -14.98 -11.91 14.24
N GLU A 218 -14.90 -10.93 15.16
CA GLU A 218 -15.42 -9.59 14.91
C GLU A 218 -14.72 -8.93 13.69
N ALA A 219 -13.40 -9.06 13.61
CA ALA A 219 -12.64 -8.51 12.48
C ALA A 219 -13.03 -9.16 11.14
N VAL A 220 -13.18 -10.48 11.12
CA VAL A 220 -13.62 -11.23 9.92
C VAL A 220 -15.03 -10.81 9.51
N SER A 221 -15.97 -10.68 10.45
CA SER A 221 -17.34 -10.22 10.16
C SER A 221 -17.34 -8.81 9.57
N MET A 222 -16.52 -7.91 10.09
CA MET A 222 -16.41 -6.54 9.55
C MET A 222 -15.80 -6.51 8.15
N ILE A 223 -14.80 -7.36 7.87
CA ILE A 223 -14.23 -7.52 6.53
C ILE A 223 -15.31 -8.04 5.57
N ALA A 224 -16.03 -9.09 5.93
CA ALA A 224 -17.10 -9.66 5.11
C ALA A 224 -18.18 -8.61 4.79
N GLN A 225 -18.63 -7.85 5.79
CA GLN A 225 -19.59 -6.75 5.58
C GLN A 225 -19.05 -5.69 4.64
N SER A 226 -17.77 -5.35 4.75
CA SER A 226 -17.15 -4.36 3.86
C SER A 226 -17.04 -4.85 2.42
N ILE A 227 -16.76 -6.15 2.22
CA ILE A 227 -16.75 -6.78 0.88
C ILE A 227 -18.14 -6.73 0.25
N ILE A 228 -19.18 -7.06 1.02
CA ILE A 228 -20.58 -6.97 0.56
C ILE A 228 -20.91 -5.52 0.15
N ASN A 229 -20.57 -4.53 0.97
CA ASN A 229 -20.83 -3.12 0.68
C ASN A 229 -20.11 -2.67 -0.62
N VAL A 230 -18.85 -3.06 -0.81
CA VAL A 230 -18.09 -2.76 -2.03
C VAL A 230 -18.76 -3.40 -3.25
N ASN A 231 -19.16 -4.68 -3.15
CA ASN A 231 -19.80 -5.39 -4.24
C ASN A 231 -21.07 -4.69 -4.70
N VAL A 232 -21.94 -4.28 -3.77
CA VAL A 232 -23.18 -3.53 -4.08
C VAL A 232 -22.84 -2.21 -4.75
N LEU A 233 -21.87 -1.44 -4.24
CA LEU A 233 -21.50 -0.14 -4.80
C LEU A 233 -20.88 -0.26 -6.20
N ILE A 234 -19.98 -1.22 -6.41
CA ILE A 234 -19.33 -1.43 -7.71
C ILE A 234 -20.36 -1.88 -8.75
N LEU A 235 -21.32 -2.75 -8.40
CA LEU A 235 -22.39 -3.15 -9.31
C LEU A 235 -23.24 -1.97 -9.78
N LEU A 236 -23.45 -0.96 -8.93
CA LEU A 236 -24.19 0.25 -9.30
C LEU A 236 -23.46 1.17 -10.28
N PHE A 237 -22.14 1.08 -10.37
CA PHE A 237 -21.30 1.93 -11.25
C PHE A 237 -20.84 1.22 -12.53
N LEU A 238 -21.05 -0.10 -12.65
CA LEU A 238 -20.59 -0.91 -13.79
C LEU A 238 -21.67 -1.22 -14.81
N PHE A 239 -22.91 -0.73 -14.61
CA PHE A 239 -24.03 -0.83 -15.56
C PHE A 239 -24.34 0.51 -16.20
#